data_f53c4aaa32b6c0de4f57ad9d6f545fe3
#
_entry.id   f53c4aaa32b6c0de4f57ad9d6f545fe3
#
_cell.length_a   1.000
_cell.length_b   1.000
_cell.length_c   1.000
_cell.angle_alpha   90.00
_cell.angle_beta   90.00
_cell.angle_gamma   90.00
#
_symmetry.space_group_name_H-M   'P 1'
#
loop_
_entity.id
_entity.type
_entity.pdbx_description
1 polymer ?
#
loop_
_entity_poly.entity_id
_entity_poly.type
_entity_poly.pdbx_seq_one_letter_code
_entity_poly.pdbx_strand_id
1 'polypeptide(L)'
;MKSKNIKKSFLAIAVFSATAAMAQHNYVNTPPEVSPMPMKPEMTEIWEPQVKVVTPAKKTGDAPSDAIILFDGKNLDQWVSQKDISKPAGWKIVNKEYMEVVPGTGAIQTKMQFGDCQLHIEWSAPDEVLDGGQWRGNSGVFFQNRYELQVLDSYNNRTYSNGQAGSIYKDHPPLVNAMNGPAEWNSYDVVYTAPRFKADGKIDSPARITVFHNGVLVQNNTTINGLTLYIGLHNYPSAHGEDVISLQDHDCKNQFRNIWIRKL
;
A
#
# COMPACT_ATOMS: atom_id res chain seq x y z
N MET A 1 86.70 19.76 35.04
CA MET A 1 85.73 18.81 34.47
C MET A 1 84.46 18.93 35.29
N LYS A 2 83.39 19.50 34.77
CA LYS A 2 82.10 19.75 35.46
C LYS A 2 81.06 18.86 34.86
N SER A 3 80.59 17.90 35.68
CA SER A 3 79.47 16.99 35.39
C SER A 3 78.14 17.82 35.38
N LYS A 4 77.37 17.75 34.30
CA LYS A 4 76.03 18.33 34.22
C LYS A 4 75.01 17.23 34.57
N ASN A 5 74.35 17.42 35.69
CA ASN A 5 73.19 16.65 36.08
C ASN A 5 71.95 16.99 35.23
N ILE A 6 71.47 16.03 34.46
CA ILE A 6 70.21 16.19 33.75
C ILE A 6 69.08 15.62 34.65
N LYS A 7 68.22 16.50 35.13
CA LYS A 7 66.99 16.15 35.84
C LYS A 7 65.98 15.64 34.79
N LYS A 8 65.60 14.37 34.90
CA LYS A 8 64.49 13.82 34.14
C LYS A 8 63.17 14.13 34.87
N SER A 9 62.35 15.04 34.26
CA SER A 9 61.02 15.28 34.72
C SER A 9 60.11 14.17 34.16
N PHE A 10 59.52 13.37 35.04
CA PHE A 10 58.46 12.46 34.66
C PHE A 10 57.13 13.24 34.63
N LEU A 11 56.58 13.35 33.44
CA LEU A 11 55.21 13.87 33.25
C LEU A 11 54.25 12.69 33.45
N ALA A 12 53.51 12.67 34.58
CA ALA A 12 52.45 11.75 34.82
C ALA A 12 51.23 12.12 33.99
N ILE A 13 50.93 11.33 32.97
CA ILE A 13 49.67 11.45 32.21
C ILE A 13 48.60 10.74 33.02
N ALA A 14 47.70 11.51 33.64
CA ALA A 14 46.49 10.95 34.26
C ALA A 14 45.51 10.60 33.15
N VAL A 15 45.33 9.31 32.89
CA VAL A 15 44.28 8.80 32.01
C VAL A 15 42.99 8.81 32.82
N PHE A 16 42.11 9.81 32.56
CA PHE A 16 40.72 9.76 33.01
C PHE A 16 39.98 8.75 32.17
N SER A 17 39.77 7.55 32.68
CA SER A 17 38.79 6.61 32.12
C SER A 17 37.40 7.08 32.53
N ALA A 18 36.70 7.78 31.64
CA ALA A 18 35.27 8.03 31.77
C ALA A 18 34.54 6.71 31.52
N THR A 19 34.20 5.99 32.59
CA THR A 19 33.22 4.93 32.55
C THR A 19 31.85 5.56 32.29
N ALA A 20 31.40 5.49 31.03
CA ALA A 20 30.01 5.78 30.70
C ALA A 20 29.15 4.74 31.41
N ALA A 21 28.53 5.11 32.51
CA ALA A 21 27.47 4.30 33.12
C ALA A 21 26.30 4.30 32.13
N MET A 22 26.20 3.24 31.32
CA MET A 22 24.97 2.93 30.60
C MET A 22 23.90 2.69 31.65
N ALA A 23 22.98 3.64 31.84
CA ALA A 23 21.78 3.42 32.57
C ALA A 23 20.98 2.35 31.80
N GLN A 24 21.14 1.09 32.20
CA GLN A 24 20.20 0.05 31.81
C GLN A 24 18.85 0.46 32.38
N HIS A 25 17.97 0.97 31.52
CA HIS A 25 16.55 1.01 31.83
C HIS A 25 16.10 -0.43 31.95
N ASN A 26 16.17 -0.95 33.15
CA ASN A 26 15.43 -2.14 33.50
C ASN A 26 13.95 -1.77 33.37
N TYR A 27 13.36 -2.11 32.23
CA TYR A 27 11.92 -2.24 32.14
C TYR A 27 11.55 -3.37 33.12
N VAL A 28 11.34 -3.01 34.36
CA VAL A 28 10.64 -3.89 35.31
C VAL A 28 9.25 -4.00 34.70
N ASN A 29 8.97 -5.14 34.04
CA ASN A 29 7.62 -5.57 33.75
C ASN A 29 6.96 -5.83 35.12
N THR A 30 6.58 -4.76 35.84
CA THR A 30 5.63 -4.88 36.92
C THR A 30 4.34 -5.34 36.22
N PRO A 31 3.84 -6.53 36.55
CA PRO A 31 2.50 -6.90 36.13
C PRO A 31 1.57 -5.74 36.50
N PRO A 32 0.59 -5.40 35.67
CA PRO A 32 -0.38 -4.36 36.02
C PRO A 32 -0.91 -4.67 37.40
N GLU A 33 -0.94 -3.65 38.26
CA GLU A 33 -1.40 -3.78 39.67
C GLU A 33 -2.76 -4.49 39.62
N VAL A 34 -2.80 -5.70 40.20
CA VAL A 34 -4.01 -6.51 40.14
C VAL A 34 -5.07 -5.74 40.94
N SER A 35 -6.13 -5.33 40.26
CA SER A 35 -7.25 -4.66 40.90
C SER A 35 -7.64 -5.42 42.19
N PRO A 36 -7.79 -4.76 43.31
CA PRO A 36 -8.13 -5.41 44.57
C PRO A 36 -9.50 -6.09 44.57
N MET A 37 -10.32 -5.84 43.51
CA MET A 37 -11.59 -6.54 43.32
C MET A 37 -11.44 -7.60 42.23
N PRO A 38 -11.89 -8.83 42.48
CA PRO A 38 -11.87 -9.86 41.43
C PRO A 38 -12.69 -9.40 40.24
N MET A 39 -12.05 -9.39 39.04
CA MET A 39 -12.71 -9.06 37.77
C MET A 39 -13.82 -10.06 37.49
N LYS A 40 -14.99 -9.56 37.11
CA LYS A 40 -16.09 -10.35 36.62
C LYS A 40 -16.13 -10.28 35.09
N PRO A 41 -16.61 -11.32 34.38
CA PRO A 41 -16.70 -11.34 32.92
C PRO A 41 -17.38 -10.10 32.32
N GLU A 42 -18.48 -9.67 32.93
CA GLU A 42 -19.31 -8.55 32.49
C GLU A 42 -18.60 -7.20 32.52
N MET A 43 -17.50 -7.07 33.25
CA MET A 43 -16.74 -5.81 33.35
C MET A 43 -15.94 -5.47 32.07
N THR A 44 -15.76 -6.46 31.21
CA THR A 44 -15.03 -6.31 29.93
C THR A 44 -15.94 -6.52 28.71
N GLU A 45 -17.22 -6.80 28.93
CA GLU A 45 -18.19 -6.98 27.86
C GLU A 45 -18.65 -5.61 27.33
N ILE A 46 -18.60 -5.46 25.98
CA ILE A 46 -19.08 -4.27 25.29
C ILE A 46 -20.28 -4.66 24.45
N TRP A 47 -21.48 -4.25 24.89
CA TRP A 47 -22.74 -4.62 24.25
C TRP A 47 -23.19 -3.64 23.15
N GLU A 48 -22.70 -2.40 23.20
CA GLU A 48 -23.03 -1.35 22.23
C GLU A 48 -21.74 -0.65 21.72
N PRO A 49 -21.69 -0.26 20.43
CA PRO A 49 -22.73 -0.47 19.41
C PRO A 49 -22.81 -1.92 18.94
N GLN A 50 -24.01 -2.37 18.51
CA GLN A 50 -24.20 -3.68 17.89
C GLN A 50 -23.39 -3.79 16.58
N VAL A 51 -22.75 -4.92 16.39
CA VAL A 51 -21.97 -5.19 15.17
C VAL A 51 -22.90 -5.28 13.96
N LYS A 52 -22.60 -4.48 12.93
CA LYS A 52 -23.38 -4.52 11.66
C LYS A 52 -23.29 -5.89 11.00
N VAL A 53 -24.44 -6.43 10.61
CA VAL A 53 -24.49 -7.70 9.86
C VAL A 53 -24.20 -7.45 8.39
N VAL A 54 -23.25 -8.17 7.84
CA VAL A 54 -22.91 -8.19 6.41
C VAL A 54 -23.00 -9.62 5.91
N THR A 55 -23.71 -9.84 4.81
CA THR A 55 -23.76 -11.16 4.17
C THR A 55 -22.46 -11.37 3.39
N PRO A 56 -21.64 -12.37 3.74
CA PRO A 56 -20.39 -12.64 3.03
C PRO A 56 -20.68 -13.12 1.59
N ALA A 57 -19.67 -12.98 0.74
CA ALA A 57 -19.70 -13.52 -0.61
C ALA A 57 -19.86 -15.05 -0.62
N LYS A 58 -20.55 -15.57 -1.63
CA LYS A 58 -20.75 -17.03 -1.78
C LYS A 58 -19.52 -17.72 -2.37
N LYS A 59 -18.73 -17.02 -3.17
CA LYS A 59 -17.49 -17.49 -3.77
C LYS A 59 -16.37 -16.53 -3.46
N THR A 60 -15.16 -17.05 -3.37
CA THR A 60 -13.96 -16.23 -3.23
C THR A 60 -13.87 -15.20 -4.38
N GLY A 61 -13.61 -13.95 -4.05
CA GLY A 61 -13.54 -12.86 -5.00
C GLY A 61 -14.88 -12.16 -5.29
N ASP A 62 -16.03 -12.78 -5.01
CA ASP A 62 -17.33 -12.11 -5.16
C ASP A 62 -17.52 -11.00 -4.10
N ALA A 63 -18.36 -10.04 -4.41
CA ALA A 63 -18.64 -8.91 -3.54
C ALA A 63 -19.54 -9.28 -2.35
N PRO A 64 -19.25 -8.88 -1.12
CA PRO A 64 -20.17 -8.98 0.02
C PRO A 64 -21.31 -7.96 -0.10
N SER A 65 -22.35 -8.11 0.74
CA SER A 65 -23.60 -7.35 0.60
C SER A 65 -23.48 -5.83 0.81
N ASP A 66 -22.40 -5.36 1.43
CA ASP A 66 -22.14 -3.94 1.68
C ASP A 66 -21.05 -3.35 0.75
N ALA A 67 -20.63 -4.10 -0.26
CA ALA A 67 -19.69 -3.63 -1.25
C ALA A 67 -20.35 -2.71 -2.28
N ILE A 68 -19.59 -1.73 -2.70
CA ILE A 68 -19.89 -0.87 -3.84
C ILE A 68 -19.24 -1.53 -5.06
N ILE A 69 -20.04 -1.87 -6.05
CA ILE A 69 -19.55 -2.47 -7.30
C ILE A 69 -18.99 -1.34 -8.18
N LEU A 70 -17.69 -1.40 -8.44
CA LEU A 70 -17.02 -0.46 -9.33
C LEU A 70 -17.02 -0.95 -10.78
N PHE A 71 -16.97 -2.28 -11.00
CA PHE A 71 -17.07 -2.88 -12.32
C PHE A 71 -17.48 -4.36 -12.24
N ASP A 72 -18.54 -4.73 -12.96
CA ASP A 72 -19.09 -6.08 -13.03
C ASP A 72 -19.22 -6.61 -14.48
N GLY A 73 -18.50 -6.00 -15.41
CA GLY A 73 -18.54 -6.36 -16.84
C GLY A 73 -19.58 -5.62 -17.66
N LYS A 74 -20.53 -4.92 -17.05
CA LYS A 74 -21.68 -4.36 -17.79
C LYS A 74 -21.45 -2.99 -18.40
N ASN A 75 -20.88 -2.07 -17.63
CA ASN A 75 -20.66 -0.69 -18.04
C ASN A 75 -19.51 -0.04 -17.25
N LEU A 76 -19.08 1.15 -17.68
CA LEU A 76 -18.06 1.97 -17.01
C LEU A 76 -18.70 3.14 -16.24
N ASP A 77 -19.95 3.03 -15.82
CA ASP A 77 -20.70 4.14 -15.22
C ASP A 77 -20.09 4.66 -13.92
N GLN A 78 -19.28 3.87 -13.23
CA GLN A 78 -18.55 4.27 -12.02
C GLN A 78 -17.23 5.01 -12.34
N TRP A 79 -16.83 5.05 -13.63
CA TRP A 79 -15.53 5.56 -14.07
C TRP A 79 -15.65 6.74 -15.00
N VAL A 80 -14.66 7.63 -14.94
CA VAL A 80 -14.49 8.78 -15.85
C VAL A 80 -13.03 8.86 -16.28
N SER A 81 -12.77 9.65 -17.33
CA SER A 81 -11.39 9.99 -17.70
C SER A 81 -10.72 10.77 -16.56
N GLN A 82 -9.54 10.34 -16.15
CA GLN A 82 -8.75 11.06 -15.14
C GLN A 82 -8.29 12.43 -15.62
N LYS A 83 -7.99 12.56 -16.92
CA LYS A 83 -7.53 13.79 -17.54
C LYS A 83 -8.65 14.85 -17.66
N ASP A 84 -9.88 14.41 -17.86
CA ASP A 84 -11.04 15.28 -18.02
C ASP A 84 -12.27 14.57 -17.46
N ILE A 85 -12.61 14.88 -16.21
CA ILE A 85 -13.71 14.23 -15.46
C ILE A 85 -15.09 14.44 -16.07
N SER A 86 -15.25 15.37 -17.01
CA SER A 86 -16.49 15.58 -17.75
C SER A 86 -16.70 14.53 -18.85
N LYS A 87 -15.66 13.77 -19.18
CA LYS A 87 -15.68 12.75 -20.22
C LYS A 87 -15.79 11.35 -19.63
N PRO A 88 -16.48 10.42 -20.31
CA PRO A 88 -16.51 9.03 -19.91
C PRO A 88 -15.11 8.42 -19.96
N ALA A 89 -14.93 7.32 -19.23
CA ALA A 89 -13.73 6.50 -19.33
C ALA A 89 -13.51 6.02 -20.78
N GLY A 90 -12.27 6.15 -21.28
CA GLY A 90 -11.93 5.85 -22.68
C GLY A 90 -11.63 4.36 -22.95
N TRP A 91 -11.68 3.51 -21.93
CA TRP A 91 -11.39 2.08 -22.04
C TRP A 91 -12.58 1.33 -22.65
N LYS A 92 -12.33 0.13 -23.20
CA LYS A 92 -13.38 -0.67 -23.83
C LYS A 92 -13.81 -1.85 -22.95
N ILE A 93 -15.08 -2.23 -23.05
CA ILE A 93 -15.60 -3.46 -22.46
C ILE A 93 -15.51 -4.57 -23.49
N VAL A 94 -14.96 -5.70 -23.10
CA VAL A 94 -14.79 -6.89 -23.93
C VAL A 94 -15.70 -7.99 -23.40
N ASN A 95 -16.51 -8.57 -24.27
CA ASN A 95 -17.41 -9.72 -24.01
C ASN A 95 -18.38 -9.56 -22.82
N LYS A 96 -18.61 -8.36 -22.30
CA LYS A 96 -19.33 -8.11 -21.05
C LYS A 96 -18.69 -8.81 -19.84
N GLU A 97 -17.39 -8.96 -19.83
CA GLU A 97 -16.62 -9.67 -18.83
C GLU A 97 -15.58 -8.79 -18.18
N TYR A 98 -14.78 -8.09 -18.97
CA TYR A 98 -13.72 -7.25 -18.46
C TYR A 98 -13.61 -5.92 -19.23
N MET A 99 -13.00 -4.95 -18.62
CA MET A 99 -12.54 -3.73 -19.31
C MET A 99 -11.06 -3.85 -19.66
N GLU A 100 -10.69 -3.33 -20.82
CA GLU A 100 -9.33 -3.36 -21.35
C GLU A 100 -8.85 -1.94 -21.63
N VAL A 101 -7.62 -1.65 -21.25
CA VAL A 101 -6.95 -0.39 -21.57
C VAL A 101 -6.93 -0.19 -23.08
N VAL A 102 -7.35 0.98 -23.53
CA VAL A 102 -7.14 1.44 -24.90
C VAL A 102 -5.95 2.40 -24.85
N PRO A 103 -4.75 1.96 -25.29
CA PRO A 103 -3.52 2.73 -25.18
C PRO A 103 -3.67 4.16 -25.74
N GLY A 104 -3.16 5.14 -24.97
CA GLY A 104 -3.21 6.55 -25.34
C GLY A 104 -4.53 7.27 -25.01
N THR A 105 -5.55 6.57 -24.48
CA THR A 105 -6.78 7.24 -24.01
C THR A 105 -6.63 7.84 -22.63
N GLY A 106 -5.59 7.47 -21.90
CA GLY A 106 -5.25 7.92 -20.57
C GLY A 106 -5.89 7.09 -19.46
N ALA A 107 -5.44 7.36 -18.25
CA ALA A 107 -5.93 6.73 -17.04
C ALA A 107 -7.42 7.04 -16.81
N ILE A 108 -8.09 6.13 -16.09
CA ILE A 108 -9.46 6.29 -15.64
C ILE A 108 -9.52 6.38 -14.11
N GLN A 109 -10.55 7.03 -13.58
CA GLN A 109 -10.73 7.16 -12.14
C GLN A 109 -12.19 6.96 -11.75
N THR A 110 -12.42 6.56 -10.50
CA THR A 110 -13.77 6.45 -9.94
C THR A 110 -14.43 7.82 -9.82
N LYS A 111 -15.76 7.88 -9.96
CA LYS A 111 -16.54 9.07 -9.64
C LYS A 111 -16.62 9.34 -8.14
N MET A 112 -16.63 8.27 -7.36
CA MET A 112 -16.67 8.32 -5.89
C MET A 112 -15.26 8.43 -5.32
N GLN A 113 -15.18 9.07 -4.15
CA GLN A 113 -13.97 9.21 -3.36
C GLN A 113 -13.97 8.23 -2.18
N PHE A 114 -12.78 7.79 -1.78
CA PHE A 114 -12.55 6.80 -0.73
C PHE A 114 -11.41 7.22 0.18
N GLY A 115 -11.58 6.94 1.47
CA GLY A 115 -10.53 6.97 2.48
C GLY A 115 -10.09 5.54 2.81
N ASP A 116 -10.29 5.13 4.05
CA ASP A 116 -10.03 3.75 4.48
C ASP A 116 -10.98 2.81 3.73
N CYS A 117 -10.41 1.73 3.17
CA CYS A 117 -11.22 0.83 2.35
C CYS A 117 -10.65 -0.58 2.28
N GLN A 118 -11.54 -1.51 1.94
CA GLN A 118 -11.20 -2.83 1.42
C GLN A 118 -11.52 -2.82 -0.07
N LEU A 119 -10.54 -3.16 -0.90
CA LEU A 119 -10.67 -3.25 -2.36
C LEU A 119 -10.38 -4.67 -2.82
N HIS A 120 -11.22 -5.19 -3.71
CA HIS A 120 -10.92 -6.35 -4.54
C HIS A 120 -10.87 -5.92 -6.00
N ILE A 121 -9.85 -6.38 -6.71
CA ILE A 121 -9.67 -6.13 -8.15
C ILE A 121 -8.97 -7.32 -8.81
N GLU A 122 -9.55 -7.80 -9.91
CA GLU A 122 -8.89 -8.79 -10.76
C GLU A 122 -8.31 -8.11 -11.99
N TRP A 123 -7.10 -8.52 -12.37
CA TRP A 123 -6.39 -7.95 -13.52
C TRP A 123 -5.59 -9.02 -14.27
N SER A 124 -5.33 -8.76 -15.55
CA SER A 124 -4.51 -9.61 -16.40
C SER A 124 -3.59 -8.77 -17.26
N ALA A 125 -2.34 -9.18 -17.39
CA ALA A 125 -1.41 -8.61 -18.36
C ALA A 125 -1.74 -9.13 -19.76
N PRO A 126 -1.33 -8.41 -20.84
CA PRO A 126 -1.50 -8.87 -22.20
C PRO A 126 -0.86 -10.24 -22.45
N ASP A 127 -1.46 -11.06 -23.34
CA ASP A 127 -0.91 -12.34 -23.76
C ASP A 127 0.41 -12.15 -24.53
N GLU A 128 0.49 -11.12 -25.33
CA GLU A 128 1.66 -10.81 -26.13
C GLU A 128 2.76 -10.16 -25.28
N VAL A 129 3.85 -10.90 -25.09
CA VAL A 129 5.04 -10.45 -24.37
C VAL A 129 6.01 -9.81 -25.36
N LEU A 130 5.90 -8.50 -25.54
CA LEU A 130 6.70 -7.75 -26.52
C LEU A 130 8.04 -7.27 -25.98
N ASP A 131 8.20 -7.14 -24.65
CA ASP A 131 9.37 -6.51 -24.04
C ASP A 131 9.66 -7.11 -22.65
N GLY A 132 10.55 -6.48 -21.88
CA GLY A 132 10.95 -6.89 -20.54
C GLY A 132 10.98 -5.73 -19.55
N GLY A 133 11.24 -6.04 -18.29
CA GLY A 133 11.32 -5.07 -17.21
C GLY A 133 9.99 -4.32 -17.02
N GLN A 134 10.04 -3.01 -16.94
CA GLN A 134 8.87 -2.15 -16.72
C GLN A 134 8.01 -1.91 -17.96
N TRP A 135 8.41 -2.40 -19.13
CA TRP A 135 7.65 -2.28 -20.38
C TRP A 135 6.69 -3.44 -20.62
N ARG A 136 6.60 -4.37 -19.68
CA ARG A 136 5.85 -5.61 -19.82
C ARG A 136 4.58 -5.57 -18.98
N GLY A 137 3.44 -5.30 -19.62
CA GLY A 137 2.14 -5.27 -18.95
C GLY A 137 2.06 -4.28 -17.78
N ASN A 138 2.65 -3.10 -17.95
CA ASN A 138 2.69 -2.08 -16.91
C ASN A 138 1.34 -1.37 -16.77
N SER A 139 0.92 -1.18 -15.54
CA SER A 139 -0.21 -0.38 -15.09
C SER A 139 -0.08 -0.12 -13.59
N GLY A 140 -1.08 0.50 -12.97
CA GLY A 140 -1.10 0.75 -11.54
C GLY A 140 -2.50 0.98 -11.00
N VAL A 141 -2.72 0.58 -9.75
CA VAL A 141 -3.91 0.92 -8.97
C VAL A 141 -3.52 2.01 -7.98
N PHE A 142 -4.05 3.21 -8.15
CA PHE A 142 -3.73 4.36 -7.32
C PHE A 142 -4.80 4.59 -6.26
N PHE A 143 -4.42 4.50 -5.01
CA PHE A 143 -5.25 4.90 -3.88
C PHE A 143 -5.17 6.41 -3.69
N GLN A 144 -6.34 7.04 -3.54
CA GLN A 144 -6.47 8.49 -3.42
C GLN A 144 -5.72 9.25 -4.53
N ASN A 145 -5.62 8.65 -5.72
CA ASN A 145 -4.91 9.20 -6.88
C ASN A 145 -3.44 9.58 -6.61
N ARG A 146 -2.81 8.96 -5.60
CA ARG A 146 -1.47 9.30 -5.09
C ARG A 146 -0.57 8.10 -4.84
N TYR A 147 -1.11 7.01 -4.33
CA TYR A 147 -0.33 5.89 -3.80
C TYR A 147 -0.52 4.66 -4.67
N GLU A 148 0.51 4.30 -5.38
CA GLU A 148 0.44 3.26 -6.40
C GLU A 148 0.73 1.88 -5.85
N LEU A 149 -0.22 0.98 -6.03
CA LEU A 149 -0.01 -0.47 -6.00
C LEU A 149 0.28 -0.92 -7.44
N GLN A 150 1.50 -1.38 -7.68
CA GLN A 150 2.00 -1.73 -9.01
C GLN A 150 1.26 -2.91 -9.63
N VAL A 151 0.89 -2.76 -10.88
CA VAL A 151 0.46 -3.80 -11.81
C VAL A 151 1.54 -3.97 -12.87
N LEU A 152 2.09 -5.18 -13.00
CA LEU A 152 3.15 -5.49 -13.96
C LEU A 152 3.10 -6.98 -14.28
N ASP A 153 3.39 -7.38 -15.50
CA ASP A 153 3.72 -8.78 -15.75
C ASP A 153 5.11 -9.08 -15.18
N SER A 154 5.10 -9.58 -13.94
CA SER A 154 6.30 -9.97 -13.20
C SER A 154 6.66 -11.45 -13.36
N TYR A 155 5.92 -12.20 -14.18
CA TYR A 155 6.16 -13.63 -14.41
C TYR A 155 7.44 -13.84 -15.23
N ASN A 156 8.45 -14.45 -14.61
CA ASN A 156 9.78 -14.64 -15.23
C ASN A 156 10.35 -13.34 -15.84
N ASN A 157 10.05 -12.20 -15.22
CA ASN A 157 10.42 -10.88 -15.69
C ASN A 157 11.32 -10.19 -14.65
N ARG A 158 12.57 -9.95 -15.01
CA ARG A 158 13.51 -9.28 -14.13
C ARG A 158 13.40 -7.76 -14.27
N THR A 159 13.07 -7.10 -13.14
CA THR A 159 13.12 -5.64 -12.99
C THR A 159 13.55 -5.30 -11.57
N TYR A 160 13.60 -4.01 -11.19
CA TYR A 160 13.87 -3.62 -9.81
C TYR A 160 12.76 -4.11 -8.86
N SER A 161 13.16 -4.58 -7.66
CA SER A 161 12.26 -5.29 -6.75
C SER A 161 11.05 -4.48 -6.32
N ASN A 162 11.23 -3.15 -6.09
CA ASN A 162 10.16 -2.24 -5.72
C ASN A 162 9.38 -1.68 -6.92
N GLY A 163 9.46 -2.31 -8.07
CA GLY A 163 8.64 -2.09 -9.27
C GLY A 163 7.99 -3.37 -9.79
N GLN A 164 8.06 -4.47 -9.03
CA GLN A 164 7.35 -5.74 -9.31
C GLN A 164 5.86 -5.57 -9.04
N ALA A 165 5.03 -6.47 -9.59
CA ALA A 165 3.61 -6.56 -9.23
C ALA A 165 3.44 -6.68 -7.71
N GLY A 166 2.51 -5.91 -7.14
CA GLY A 166 2.28 -5.87 -5.69
C GLY A 166 3.26 -5.00 -4.90
N SER A 167 4.20 -4.29 -5.55
CA SER A 167 5.00 -3.25 -4.92
C SER A 167 4.14 -2.03 -4.57
N ILE A 168 4.52 -1.32 -3.51
CA ILE A 168 4.24 0.11 -3.43
C ILE A 168 5.33 0.76 -4.28
N TYR A 169 4.95 1.26 -5.46
CA TYR A 169 5.88 1.58 -6.53
C TYR A 169 7.02 2.49 -6.08
N LYS A 170 8.26 1.98 -6.25
CA LYS A 170 9.54 2.59 -5.85
C LYS A 170 9.69 2.88 -4.35
N ASP A 171 8.71 2.53 -3.53
CA ASP A 171 8.75 2.64 -2.07
C ASP A 171 9.11 1.27 -1.45
N HIS A 172 8.23 0.28 -1.54
CA HIS A 172 8.44 -1.05 -0.94
C HIS A 172 8.25 -2.17 -1.96
N PRO A 173 9.18 -3.14 -2.03
CA PRO A 173 8.97 -4.35 -2.83
C PRO A 173 7.88 -5.24 -2.21
N PRO A 174 7.25 -6.13 -2.98
CA PRO A 174 6.42 -7.18 -2.42
C PRO A 174 7.28 -8.18 -1.64
N LEU A 175 6.70 -8.83 -0.64
CA LEU A 175 7.38 -9.87 0.15
C LEU A 175 7.80 -11.06 -0.72
N VAL A 176 6.98 -11.41 -1.71
CA VAL A 176 7.21 -12.46 -2.71
C VAL A 176 6.54 -12.08 -4.02
N ASN A 177 6.99 -12.70 -5.12
CA ASN A 177 6.30 -12.61 -6.40
C ASN A 177 5.26 -13.75 -6.48
N ALA A 178 3.98 -13.40 -6.44
CA ALA A 178 2.85 -14.34 -6.52
C ALA A 178 2.11 -14.26 -7.86
N MET A 179 2.76 -13.75 -8.91
CA MET A 179 2.21 -13.54 -10.24
C MET A 179 1.88 -14.86 -10.94
N ASN A 180 0.67 -14.98 -11.51
CA ASN A 180 0.33 -15.95 -12.56
C ASN A 180 0.99 -15.55 -13.88
N GLY A 181 0.95 -16.43 -14.88
CA GLY A 181 1.50 -16.15 -16.20
C GLY A 181 0.80 -15.01 -16.96
N PRO A 182 1.39 -14.55 -18.09
CA PRO A 182 0.73 -13.62 -19.00
C PRO A 182 -0.64 -14.15 -19.43
N ALA A 183 -1.61 -13.28 -19.67
CA ALA A 183 -3.00 -13.58 -20.00
C ALA A 183 -3.77 -14.35 -18.90
N GLU A 184 -3.15 -14.76 -17.82
CA GLU A 184 -3.84 -15.33 -16.66
C GLU A 184 -4.34 -14.23 -15.73
N TRP A 185 -5.50 -14.47 -15.12
CA TRP A 185 -6.07 -13.53 -14.16
C TRP A 185 -5.31 -13.57 -12.83
N ASN A 186 -5.02 -12.40 -12.33
CA ASN A 186 -4.47 -12.15 -11.01
C ASN A 186 -5.49 -11.38 -10.18
N SER A 187 -5.46 -11.54 -8.87
CA SER A 187 -6.28 -10.76 -7.94
C SER A 187 -5.45 -9.99 -6.94
N TYR A 188 -5.89 -8.79 -6.61
CA TYR A 188 -5.48 -8.08 -5.41
C TYR A 188 -6.66 -7.97 -4.45
N ASP A 189 -6.46 -8.46 -3.23
CA ASP A 189 -7.30 -8.18 -2.07
C ASP A 189 -6.55 -7.24 -1.15
N VAL A 190 -7.08 -6.02 -0.98
CA VAL A 190 -6.38 -4.91 -0.36
C VAL A 190 -7.15 -4.38 0.83
N VAL A 191 -6.45 -4.15 1.95
CA VAL A 191 -6.90 -3.29 3.04
C VAL A 191 -6.02 -2.04 3.03
N TYR A 192 -6.63 -0.90 2.82
CA TYR A 192 -5.96 0.39 2.76
C TYR A 192 -6.45 1.30 3.89
N THR A 193 -5.50 1.88 4.63
CA THR A 193 -5.74 2.93 5.62
C THR A 193 -5.15 4.23 5.11
N ALA A 194 -6.00 5.23 4.92
CA ALA A 194 -5.61 6.54 4.42
C ALA A 194 -4.73 7.30 5.44
N PRO A 195 -3.87 8.21 4.99
CA PRO A 195 -3.07 9.02 5.89
C PRO A 195 -3.95 9.97 6.70
N ARG A 196 -3.46 10.36 7.87
CA ARG A 196 -4.08 11.40 8.70
C ARG A 196 -3.13 12.59 8.80
N PHE A 197 -3.71 13.78 8.81
CA PHE A 197 -2.98 15.04 8.86
C PHE A 197 -3.40 15.87 10.07
N LYS A 198 -2.45 16.56 10.65
CA LYS A 198 -2.67 17.55 11.70
C LYS A 198 -3.30 18.82 11.14
N ALA A 199 -3.79 19.67 12.03
CA ALA A 199 -4.39 20.97 11.63
C ALA A 199 -3.41 21.89 10.88
N ASP A 200 -2.10 21.71 11.11
CA ASP A 200 -1.04 22.46 10.41
C ASP A 200 -0.66 21.86 9.05
N GLY A 201 -1.37 20.82 8.60
CA GLY A 201 -1.14 20.15 7.33
C GLY A 201 -0.02 19.10 7.32
N LYS A 202 0.70 18.94 8.42
CA LYS A 202 1.73 17.91 8.53
C LYS A 202 1.12 16.54 8.72
N ILE A 203 1.84 15.51 8.26
CA ILE A 203 1.44 14.12 8.49
C ILE A 203 1.34 13.83 10.00
N ASP A 204 0.25 13.21 10.40
CA ASP A 204 0.03 12.69 11.74
C ASP A 204 0.29 11.18 11.76
N SER A 205 -0.36 10.46 10.85
CA SER A 205 -0.08 9.06 10.59
C SER A 205 -0.02 8.80 9.07
N PRO A 206 1.02 8.11 8.59
CA PRO A 206 1.15 7.77 7.18
C PRO A 206 0.09 6.76 6.75
N ALA A 207 -0.19 6.71 5.45
CA ALA A 207 -1.02 5.66 4.87
C ALA A 207 -0.39 4.28 5.10
N ARG A 208 -1.24 3.25 5.17
CA ARG A 208 -0.81 1.85 5.35
C ARG A 208 -1.60 0.94 4.42
N ILE A 209 -0.96 -0.15 4.01
CA ILE A 209 -1.57 -1.09 3.08
C ILE A 209 -1.23 -2.54 3.43
N THR A 210 -2.23 -3.40 3.34
CA THR A 210 -2.05 -4.85 3.34
C THR A 210 -2.58 -5.38 2.02
N VAL A 211 -1.81 -6.21 1.34
CA VAL A 211 -2.17 -6.74 0.01
C VAL A 211 -1.96 -8.23 -0.03
N PHE A 212 -3.00 -8.96 -0.45
CA PHE A 212 -2.88 -10.32 -0.91
C PHE A 212 -2.93 -10.34 -2.44
N HIS A 213 -1.91 -10.91 -3.06
CA HIS A 213 -1.84 -11.17 -4.49
C HIS A 213 -2.08 -12.65 -4.72
N ASN A 214 -3.16 -13.02 -5.42
CA ASN A 214 -3.58 -14.41 -5.61
C ASN A 214 -3.69 -15.20 -4.30
N GLY A 215 -4.17 -14.56 -3.24
CA GLY A 215 -4.29 -15.15 -1.91
C GLY A 215 -2.97 -15.22 -1.11
N VAL A 216 -1.83 -14.77 -1.68
CA VAL A 216 -0.53 -14.74 -1.01
C VAL A 216 -0.26 -13.34 -0.47
N LEU A 217 0.10 -13.23 0.81
CA LEU A 217 0.44 -11.95 1.44
C LEU A 217 1.71 -11.35 0.81
N VAL A 218 1.57 -10.19 0.16
CA VAL A 218 2.69 -9.49 -0.48
C VAL A 218 3.03 -8.16 0.17
N GLN A 219 2.06 -7.53 0.88
CA GLN A 219 2.29 -6.35 1.72
C GLN A 219 1.58 -6.56 3.07
N ASN A 220 2.30 -6.42 4.18
CA ASN A 220 1.78 -6.68 5.52
C ASN A 220 1.75 -5.40 6.34
N ASN A 221 0.63 -4.70 6.34
CA ASN A 221 0.46 -3.43 7.06
C ASN A 221 1.63 -2.45 6.77
N THR A 222 2.07 -2.44 5.51
CA THR A 222 3.23 -1.68 5.06
C THR A 222 2.92 -0.19 5.12
N THR A 223 3.82 0.59 5.71
CA THR A 223 3.73 2.04 5.71
C THR A 223 4.06 2.58 4.32
N ILE A 224 3.21 3.45 3.79
CA ILE A 224 3.47 4.17 2.54
C ILE A 224 4.17 5.48 2.92
N ASN A 225 5.37 5.72 2.39
CA ASN A 225 6.19 6.86 2.78
C ASN A 225 5.77 8.18 2.12
N GLY A 226 4.80 8.15 1.23
CA GLY A 226 4.21 9.34 0.61
C GLY A 226 3.78 9.15 -0.83
N LEU A 227 3.58 10.26 -1.51
CA LEU A 227 3.18 10.31 -2.92
C LEU A 227 4.10 9.46 -3.80
N THR A 228 3.53 8.63 -4.68
CA THR A 228 4.30 7.87 -5.67
C THR A 228 5.02 8.80 -6.62
N LEU A 229 6.32 8.60 -6.75
CA LEU A 229 7.20 9.38 -7.62
C LEU A 229 8.05 8.46 -8.50
N TYR A 230 8.16 8.79 -9.78
CA TYR A 230 9.12 8.11 -10.67
C TYR A 230 10.56 8.45 -10.30
N ILE A 231 10.84 9.70 -9.93
CA ILE A 231 12.15 10.19 -9.49
C ILE A 231 11.97 11.00 -8.20
N GLY A 232 12.79 10.73 -7.20
CA GLY A 232 12.79 11.43 -5.92
C GLY A 232 12.44 10.55 -4.73
N LEU A 233 12.47 11.12 -3.55
CA LEU A 233 12.08 10.47 -2.31
C LEU A 233 10.60 10.72 -2.04
N HIS A 234 9.90 9.67 -1.67
CA HIS A 234 8.49 9.75 -1.28
C HIS A 234 8.31 10.68 -0.09
N ASN A 235 7.26 11.47 -0.11
CA ASN A 235 6.89 12.37 0.98
C ASN A 235 5.40 12.72 0.88
N TYR A 236 4.88 13.39 1.90
CA TYR A 236 3.53 13.93 1.94
C TYR A 236 3.57 15.45 1.75
N PRO A 237 3.51 15.94 0.49
CA PRO A 237 3.73 17.36 0.19
C PRO A 237 2.60 18.27 0.69
N SER A 238 1.40 17.74 0.87
CA SER A 238 0.23 18.47 1.35
C SER A 238 -0.79 17.54 2.00
N ALA A 239 -1.56 18.07 2.93
CA ALA A 239 -2.72 17.39 3.48
C ALA A 239 -3.79 17.20 2.40
N HIS A 240 -4.51 16.08 2.48
CA HIS A 240 -5.66 15.77 1.63
C HIS A 240 -6.67 14.90 2.39
N GLY A 241 -7.89 14.85 1.91
CA GLY A 241 -8.95 13.98 2.41
C GLY A 241 -9.13 12.72 1.55
N GLU A 242 -10.37 12.18 1.57
CA GLU A 242 -10.78 11.14 0.62
C GLU A 242 -10.53 11.61 -0.82
N ASP A 243 -10.14 10.68 -1.68
CA ASP A 243 -9.96 10.95 -3.10
C ASP A 243 -10.22 9.67 -3.90
N VAL A 244 -10.16 9.73 -5.22
CA VAL A 244 -10.54 8.67 -6.13
C VAL A 244 -9.56 7.50 -6.12
N ILE A 245 -10.05 6.33 -6.55
CA ILE A 245 -9.21 5.23 -7.04
C ILE A 245 -9.00 5.43 -8.53
N SER A 246 -7.77 5.34 -9.01
CA SER A 246 -7.49 5.41 -10.45
C SER A 246 -6.71 4.19 -10.95
N LEU A 247 -6.92 3.89 -12.24
CA LEU A 247 -6.22 2.83 -12.95
C LEU A 247 -5.42 3.46 -14.09
N GLN A 248 -4.15 3.08 -14.19
CA GLN A 248 -3.21 3.70 -15.10
C GLN A 248 -3.29 3.11 -16.51
N ASP A 249 -3.30 3.98 -17.53
CA ASP A 249 -2.92 3.65 -18.89
C ASP A 249 -1.40 3.90 -19.06
N HIS A 250 -0.65 2.83 -19.28
CA HIS A 250 0.80 2.88 -19.53
C HIS A 250 1.11 2.23 -20.90
N ASP A 251 0.28 2.51 -21.89
CA ASP A 251 0.39 1.98 -23.27
C ASP A 251 0.32 0.43 -23.38
N CYS A 252 -0.08 -0.26 -22.32
CA CYS A 252 -0.27 -1.70 -22.29
C CYS A 252 -1.76 -2.05 -22.21
N LYS A 253 -2.19 -3.08 -22.97
CA LYS A 253 -3.58 -3.55 -23.01
C LYS A 253 -3.94 -4.42 -21.80
N ASN A 254 -3.64 -3.93 -20.61
CA ASN A 254 -4.03 -4.61 -19.38
C ASN A 254 -5.55 -4.69 -19.28
N GLN A 255 -6.01 -5.76 -18.66
CA GLN A 255 -7.43 -6.07 -18.52
C GLN A 255 -7.79 -6.06 -17.02
N PHE A 256 -9.01 -5.62 -16.72
CA PHE A 256 -9.52 -5.55 -15.35
C PHE A 256 -10.95 -6.03 -15.30
N ARG A 257 -11.30 -6.76 -14.20
CA ARG A 257 -12.66 -7.24 -13.97
C ARG A 257 -12.96 -7.37 -12.48
N ASN A 258 -14.19 -7.65 -12.13
CA ASN A 258 -14.63 -7.95 -10.76
C ASN A 258 -14.04 -6.97 -9.75
N ILE A 259 -14.37 -5.69 -9.91
CA ILE A 259 -13.86 -4.63 -9.05
C ILE A 259 -14.94 -4.18 -8.08
N TRP A 260 -14.69 -4.34 -6.80
CA TRP A 260 -15.58 -3.85 -5.75
C TRP A 260 -14.79 -3.29 -4.57
N ILE A 261 -15.43 -2.39 -3.83
CA ILE A 261 -14.81 -1.70 -2.70
C ILE A 261 -15.80 -1.58 -1.53
N ARG A 262 -15.30 -1.62 -0.32
CA ARG A 262 -16.03 -1.30 0.92
C ARG A 262 -15.33 -0.14 1.62
N LYS A 263 -16.09 0.83 2.12
CA LYS A 263 -15.60 1.85 3.05
C LYS A 263 -15.46 1.22 4.45
N LEU A 264 -14.38 1.54 5.15
CA LEU A 264 -14.06 1.07 6.50
C LEU A 264 -14.22 2.19 7.54
#